data_ff921d10d278f511f0c5e035186210b0
#
_entry.id   ff921d10d278f511f0c5e035186210b0
#
_cell.length_a   1.000
_cell.length_b   1.000
_cell.length_c   1.000
_cell.angle_alpha   90.00
_cell.angle_beta   90.00
_cell.angle_gamma   90.00
#
_symmetry.space_group_name_H-M   'P 1'
#
loop_
_entity.id
_entity.type
_entity.pdbx_description
1 polymer ?
#
loop_
_entity_poly.entity_id
_entity_poly.type
_entity_poly.pdbx_seq_one_letter_code
_entity_poly.pdbx_strand_id
1 'polypeptide(L)'
;MPTAELSAARLAELVCLLFASFTVWASTAQAGYYCANDPRIEAVDLSEPVDQGFLDTMRGIGIRTIIRYYDHDDETLPGKTLRREERNLILANGFATAVVFQHHNNEFASFTALRGHQDAERSLALAGENSQPPGSAIYFGVDGPWAAAYELANVAAYFRELSARLAGFGYRIGVYGSGLVCNALLSTGLAELCWLGAPTTWPDYHVYYQGRKWGLAQLRTSQCGGRSVDFNLANDRLADYGQFAR
;
A
#
# COMPACT_ATOMS: atom_id res chain seq x y z
N MET A 1 -28.31 77.85 56.20
CA MET A 1 -27.26 76.88 56.26
C MET A 1 -27.59 75.85 55.25
N PRO A 2 -26.94 75.79 54.08
CA PRO A 2 -27.27 74.86 53.05
C PRO A 2 -26.26 73.70 53.05
N THR A 3 -26.83 72.50 53.00
CA THR A 3 -26.15 71.24 52.81
C THR A 3 -25.84 71.06 51.32
N ALA A 4 -24.57 70.80 51.01
CA ALA A 4 -24.15 70.53 49.65
C ALA A 4 -24.44 69.04 49.25
N GLU A 5 -25.32 68.88 48.33
CA GLU A 5 -25.48 67.58 47.59
C GLU A 5 -24.36 67.50 46.56
N LEU A 6 -23.44 66.55 46.74
CA LEU A 6 -22.47 66.18 45.73
C LEU A 6 -23.06 65.06 44.83
N SER A 7 -23.26 65.42 43.59
CA SER A 7 -23.79 64.71 42.51
C SER A 7 -23.00 63.40 42.22
N ALA A 8 -23.75 62.29 42.18
CA ALA A 8 -23.29 60.94 41.83
C ALA A 8 -23.01 60.71 40.33
N ALA A 9 -22.48 61.72 39.62
CA ALA A 9 -22.38 61.65 38.15
C ALA A 9 -20.92 61.65 37.62
N ARG A 10 -19.93 61.21 38.40
CA ARG A 10 -18.53 61.17 37.93
C ARG A 10 -17.74 59.90 38.29
N LEU A 11 -18.44 58.75 38.43
CA LEU A 11 -17.79 57.47 38.64
C LEU A 11 -18.16 56.41 37.57
N ALA A 12 -18.62 56.85 36.41
CA ALA A 12 -19.06 55.96 35.32
C ALA A 12 -18.14 56.00 34.09
N GLU A 13 -16.94 56.53 34.16
CA GLU A 13 -16.06 56.71 33.01
C GLU A 13 -14.65 56.07 33.13
N LEU A 14 -14.49 54.99 33.87
CA LEU A 14 -13.18 54.32 33.86
C LEU A 14 -13.27 52.77 34.03
N VAL A 15 -14.26 52.12 33.45
CA VAL A 15 -14.32 50.67 33.35
C VAL A 15 -14.73 50.25 31.92
N CYS A 16 -14.17 50.91 30.94
CA CYS A 16 -14.18 50.42 29.57
C CYS A 16 -12.73 50.24 29.16
N LEU A 17 -12.44 49.09 28.58
CA LEU A 17 -11.19 48.70 27.95
C LEU A 17 -10.27 47.84 28.82
N LEU A 18 -10.59 46.57 28.87
CA LEU A 18 -9.62 45.46 28.81
C LEU A 18 -10.38 44.14 28.64
N PHE A 19 -11.29 44.05 27.63
CA PHE A 19 -11.57 42.76 27.02
C PHE A 19 -10.47 42.48 25.99
N ALA A 20 -9.32 42.03 26.47
CA ALA A 20 -8.36 41.38 25.65
C ALA A 20 -9.01 40.11 25.10
N SER A 21 -9.33 40.15 23.80
CA SER A 21 -9.80 38.99 23.04
C SER A 21 -8.72 37.92 23.07
N PHE A 22 -8.76 37.05 24.06
CA PHE A 22 -8.07 35.78 23.98
C PHE A 22 -8.76 34.99 22.89
N THR A 23 -8.35 35.14 21.64
CA THR A 23 -8.54 34.12 20.62
C THR A 23 -7.74 32.91 21.09
N VAL A 24 -8.43 32.02 21.82
CA VAL A 24 -7.96 30.66 22.01
C VAL A 24 -7.87 30.06 20.61
N TRP A 25 -6.67 30.07 20.08
CA TRP A 25 -6.36 29.17 18.99
C TRP A 25 -6.53 27.75 19.56
N ALA A 26 -7.72 27.17 19.35
CA ALA A 26 -7.87 25.74 19.45
C ALA A 26 -6.93 25.18 18.38
N SER A 27 -5.70 24.89 18.76
CA SER A 27 -4.89 23.94 18.03
C SER A 27 -5.68 22.64 18.11
N THR A 28 -6.42 22.34 17.05
CA THR A 28 -6.84 20.99 16.79
C THR A 28 -5.55 20.18 16.78
N ALA A 29 -5.29 19.49 17.89
CA ALA A 29 -4.33 18.40 17.90
C ALA A 29 -4.85 17.43 16.84
N GLN A 30 -4.40 17.59 15.61
CA GLN A 30 -4.48 16.58 14.60
C GLN A 30 -3.78 15.38 15.25
N ALA A 31 -4.56 14.34 15.54
CA ALA A 31 -4.00 13.04 15.89
C ALA A 31 -2.93 12.77 14.83
N GLY A 32 -1.67 12.84 15.26
CA GLY A 32 -0.55 12.74 14.34
C GLY A 32 -0.59 11.35 13.73
N TYR A 33 -1.08 11.26 12.51
CA TYR A 33 -0.91 10.08 11.69
C TYR A 33 0.58 9.92 11.48
N TYR A 34 1.17 8.94 12.14
CA TYR A 34 2.60 8.65 12.02
C TYR A 34 2.86 8.05 10.64
N CYS A 35 3.04 8.90 9.66
CA CYS A 35 3.65 8.49 8.41
C CYS A 35 5.09 8.05 8.70
N ALA A 36 5.53 6.96 8.09
CA ALA A 36 6.89 6.48 8.26
C ALA A 36 7.90 7.56 7.80
N ASN A 37 8.96 7.72 8.59
CA ASN A 37 10.00 8.73 8.34
C ASN A 37 11.35 8.05 8.04
N ASP A 38 11.34 6.97 7.26
CA ASP A 38 12.55 6.29 6.81
C ASP A 38 12.77 6.62 5.32
N PRO A 39 13.88 7.29 4.95
CA PRO A 39 14.13 7.71 3.56
C PRO A 39 14.32 6.53 2.58
N ARG A 40 14.43 5.31 3.08
CA ARG A 40 14.50 4.11 2.25
C ARG A 40 13.14 3.59 1.81
N ILE A 41 12.06 4.13 2.38
CA ILE A 41 10.69 3.76 1.99
C ILE A 41 10.37 4.48 0.69
N GLU A 42 10.11 3.71 -0.36
CA GLU A 42 9.80 4.24 -1.69
C GLU A 42 8.39 3.92 -2.15
N ALA A 43 7.74 2.93 -1.56
CA ALA A 43 6.43 2.51 -1.97
C ALA A 43 5.47 2.34 -0.79
N VAL A 44 4.19 2.44 -1.09
CA VAL A 44 3.11 2.20 -0.15
C VAL A 44 2.05 1.34 -0.81
N ASP A 45 1.53 0.33 -0.10
CA ASP A 45 0.38 -0.43 -0.55
C ASP A 45 -0.83 -0.21 0.35
N LEU A 46 -2.01 -0.25 -0.26
CA LEU A 46 -3.27 -0.09 0.44
C LEU A 46 -4.43 -0.69 -0.37
N SER A 47 -5.44 -1.19 0.36
CA SER A 47 -6.66 -1.76 -0.22
C SER A 47 -7.73 -0.70 -0.57
N GLU A 48 -7.61 0.52 -0.06
CA GLU A 48 -8.56 1.60 -0.34
C GLU A 48 -8.15 2.42 -1.58
N PRO A 49 -9.12 2.97 -2.35
CA PRO A 49 -8.80 3.87 -3.45
C PRO A 49 -8.09 5.13 -2.96
N VAL A 50 -7.15 5.64 -3.77
CA VAL A 50 -6.46 6.89 -3.47
C VAL A 50 -7.17 8.10 -4.05
N ASP A 51 -7.00 9.24 -3.40
CA ASP A 51 -7.43 10.55 -3.87
C ASP A 51 -6.26 11.55 -3.92
N GLN A 52 -6.52 12.76 -4.40
CA GLN A 52 -5.49 13.80 -4.52
C GLN A 52 -4.84 14.15 -3.19
N GLY A 53 -5.62 14.24 -2.10
CA GLY A 53 -5.10 14.58 -0.77
C GLY A 53 -4.15 13.51 -0.23
N PHE A 54 -4.47 12.24 -0.47
CA PHE A 54 -3.57 11.14 -0.14
C PHE A 54 -2.28 11.20 -0.95
N LEU A 55 -2.37 11.41 -2.26
CA LEU A 55 -1.18 11.51 -3.14
C LEU A 55 -0.29 12.70 -2.77
N ASP A 56 -0.87 13.85 -2.38
CA ASP A 56 -0.10 15.00 -1.92
C ASP A 56 0.64 14.69 -0.62
N THR A 57 0.02 13.96 0.30
CA THR A 57 0.65 13.47 1.53
C THR A 57 1.82 12.53 1.22
N MET A 58 1.60 11.54 0.33
CA MET A 58 2.63 10.58 -0.08
C MET A 58 3.82 11.26 -0.74
N ARG A 59 3.58 12.26 -1.59
CA ARG A 59 4.63 13.08 -2.20
C ARG A 59 5.43 13.83 -1.15
N GLY A 60 4.75 14.41 -0.15
CA GLY A 60 5.38 15.16 0.95
C GLY A 60 6.35 14.33 1.80
N ILE A 61 6.14 13.02 1.88
CA ILE A 61 7.01 12.09 2.62
C ILE A 61 7.98 11.30 1.73
N GLY A 62 8.03 11.59 0.42
CA GLY A 62 9.01 11.01 -0.49
C GLY A 62 8.63 9.67 -1.13
N ILE A 63 7.38 9.22 -1.01
CA ILE A 63 6.89 8.03 -1.71
C ILE A 63 6.93 8.26 -3.22
N ARG A 64 7.31 7.24 -3.97
CA ARG A 64 7.43 7.26 -5.44
C ARG A 64 6.48 6.29 -6.12
N THR A 65 6.05 5.24 -5.44
CA THR A 65 5.20 4.19 -6.00
C THR A 65 4.00 3.92 -5.11
N ILE A 66 2.83 3.91 -5.72
CA ILE A 66 1.58 3.47 -5.10
C ILE A 66 1.28 2.05 -5.58
N ILE A 67 1.20 1.11 -4.67
CA ILE A 67 0.87 -0.28 -4.97
C ILE A 67 -0.61 -0.48 -4.69
N ARG A 68 -1.33 -1.00 -5.69
CA ARG A 68 -2.76 -1.25 -5.59
C ARG A 68 -3.06 -2.69 -5.93
N TYR A 69 -4.28 -3.09 -5.64
CA TYR A 69 -4.71 -4.47 -5.77
C TYR A 69 -5.43 -4.73 -7.09
N TYR A 70 -5.19 -5.91 -7.65
CA TYR A 70 -6.09 -6.60 -8.56
C TYR A 70 -6.84 -7.66 -7.76
N ASP A 71 -8.13 -7.80 -8.06
CA ASP A 71 -8.99 -8.71 -7.32
C ASP A 71 -10.16 -9.18 -8.20
N HIS A 72 -10.82 -10.25 -7.81
CA HIS A 72 -12.17 -10.48 -8.24
C HIS A 72 -13.07 -9.40 -7.62
N ASP A 73 -14.20 -9.10 -8.26
CA ASP A 73 -15.15 -8.18 -7.68
C ASP A 73 -15.70 -8.80 -6.39
N ASP A 74 -15.45 -8.15 -5.27
CA ASP A 74 -15.81 -8.60 -3.94
C ASP A 74 -16.57 -7.47 -3.24
N GLU A 75 -17.79 -7.76 -2.79
CA GLU A 75 -18.63 -6.81 -2.08
C GLU A 75 -18.10 -6.48 -0.67
N THR A 76 -17.23 -7.33 -0.11
CA THR A 76 -16.69 -7.16 1.24
C THR A 76 -15.63 -6.06 1.33
N LEU A 77 -14.93 -5.78 0.22
CA LEU A 77 -13.91 -4.74 0.13
C LEU A 77 -14.14 -3.85 -1.11
N PRO A 78 -15.21 -3.05 -1.12
CA PRO A 78 -15.52 -2.18 -2.25
C PRO A 78 -14.38 -1.18 -2.50
N GLY A 79 -13.94 -1.07 -3.75
CA GLY A 79 -12.85 -0.18 -4.15
C GLY A 79 -11.44 -0.77 -3.97
N LYS A 80 -11.29 -2.01 -3.51
CA LYS A 80 -9.98 -2.65 -3.43
C LYS A 80 -9.32 -2.77 -4.81
N THR A 81 -10.06 -3.17 -5.81
CA THR A 81 -9.55 -3.31 -7.19
C THR A 81 -9.20 -1.98 -7.80
N LEU A 82 -7.95 -1.83 -8.26
CA LEU A 82 -7.49 -0.67 -9.02
C LEU A 82 -8.35 -0.46 -10.27
N ARG A 83 -8.86 0.75 -10.46
CA ARG A 83 -9.63 1.15 -11.63
C ARG A 83 -8.81 2.13 -12.49
N ARG A 84 -9.15 2.21 -13.78
CA ARG A 84 -8.44 3.05 -14.76
C ARG A 84 -8.35 4.52 -14.33
N GLU A 85 -9.43 5.07 -13.79
CA GLU A 85 -9.50 6.46 -13.35
C GLU A 85 -8.50 6.73 -12.21
N GLU A 86 -8.45 5.83 -11.23
CA GLU A 86 -7.51 5.88 -10.12
C GLU A 86 -6.07 5.73 -10.61
N ARG A 87 -5.79 4.74 -11.48
CA ARG A 87 -4.49 4.58 -12.10
C ARG A 87 -4.07 5.86 -12.84
N ASN A 88 -4.96 6.48 -13.62
CA ASN A 88 -4.68 7.74 -14.30
C ASN A 88 -4.34 8.86 -13.32
N LEU A 89 -5.07 8.95 -12.20
CA LEU A 89 -4.78 9.93 -11.15
C LEU A 89 -3.38 9.72 -10.55
N ILE A 90 -3.02 8.47 -10.22
CA ILE A 90 -1.69 8.12 -9.70
C ILE A 90 -0.59 8.56 -10.66
N LEU A 91 -0.68 8.16 -11.93
CA LEU A 91 0.33 8.46 -12.94
C LEU A 91 0.41 9.95 -13.27
N ALA A 92 -0.72 10.66 -13.38
CA ALA A 92 -0.76 12.10 -13.61
C ALA A 92 -0.11 12.90 -12.47
N ASN A 93 -0.09 12.34 -11.26
CA ASN A 93 0.60 12.91 -10.10
C ASN A 93 2.10 12.57 -10.02
N GLY A 94 2.65 11.89 -11.04
CA GLY A 94 4.07 11.57 -11.13
C GLY A 94 4.52 10.35 -10.32
N PHE A 95 3.58 9.58 -9.76
CA PHE A 95 3.89 8.31 -9.12
C PHE A 95 3.98 7.19 -10.15
N ALA A 96 4.83 6.22 -9.87
CA ALA A 96 4.71 4.89 -10.46
C ALA A 96 3.60 4.11 -9.75
N THR A 97 3.10 3.05 -10.39
CA THR A 97 2.22 2.08 -9.75
C THR A 97 2.76 0.66 -9.92
N ALA A 98 2.48 -0.19 -8.95
CA ALA A 98 2.67 -1.63 -9.04
C ALA A 98 1.36 -2.31 -8.62
N VAL A 99 1.19 -3.57 -8.97
CA VAL A 99 -0.05 -4.27 -8.69
C VAL A 99 0.19 -5.63 -8.05
N VAL A 100 -0.70 -5.99 -7.13
CA VAL A 100 -0.73 -7.33 -6.54
C VAL A 100 -2.13 -7.91 -6.69
N PHE A 101 -2.23 -9.11 -7.25
CA PHE A 101 -3.47 -9.88 -7.25
C PHE A 101 -3.61 -10.61 -5.92
N GLN A 102 -4.69 -10.34 -5.20
CA GLN A 102 -4.97 -10.98 -3.93
C GLN A 102 -6.47 -11.11 -3.68
N HIS A 103 -6.98 -12.34 -3.67
CA HIS A 103 -8.36 -12.68 -3.36
C HIS A 103 -8.41 -13.92 -2.48
N HIS A 104 -8.62 -13.74 -1.18
CA HIS A 104 -8.56 -14.80 -0.16
C HIS A 104 -7.24 -15.60 -0.13
N ASN A 105 -6.13 -15.00 -0.59
CA ASN A 105 -4.82 -15.65 -0.63
C ASN A 105 -4.13 -15.73 0.75
N ASN A 106 -4.82 -15.37 1.81
CA ASN A 106 -4.53 -15.68 3.21
C ASN A 106 -5.16 -17.01 3.67
N GLU A 107 -5.89 -17.70 2.79
CA GLU A 107 -6.48 -19.00 3.03
C GLU A 107 -5.76 -20.05 2.17
N PHE A 108 -5.25 -21.11 2.81
CA PHE A 108 -4.53 -22.15 2.09
C PHE A 108 -5.34 -22.82 0.97
N ALA A 109 -6.66 -22.93 1.15
CA ALA A 109 -7.58 -23.49 0.15
C ALA A 109 -7.58 -22.75 -1.20
N SER A 110 -7.09 -21.50 -1.23
CA SER A 110 -6.97 -20.69 -2.45
C SER A 110 -5.85 -21.19 -3.38
N PHE A 111 -4.88 -21.95 -2.89
CA PHE A 111 -3.75 -22.42 -3.70
C PHE A 111 -4.07 -23.74 -4.41
N THR A 112 -4.87 -23.64 -5.47
CA THR A 112 -5.16 -24.76 -6.38
C THR A 112 -4.82 -24.37 -7.81
N ALA A 113 -4.57 -25.37 -8.68
CA ALA A 113 -4.35 -25.13 -10.12
C ALA A 113 -5.54 -24.39 -10.76
N LEU A 114 -6.78 -24.81 -10.45
CA LEU A 114 -7.98 -24.16 -10.97
C LEU A 114 -8.04 -22.66 -10.58
N ARG A 115 -7.73 -22.37 -9.32
CA ARG A 115 -7.72 -20.98 -8.85
C ARG A 115 -6.60 -20.17 -9.52
N GLY A 116 -5.40 -20.74 -9.70
CA GLY A 116 -4.32 -20.11 -10.44
C GLY A 116 -4.72 -19.72 -11.86
N HIS A 117 -5.45 -20.60 -12.55
CA HIS A 117 -6.00 -20.33 -13.86
C HIS A 117 -6.99 -19.15 -13.85
N GLN A 118 -7.95 -19.15 -12.90
CA GLN A 118 -8.98 -18.10 -12.79
C GLN A 118 -8.36 -16.74 -12.43
N ASP A 119 -7.42 -16.72 -11.48
CA ASP A 119 -6.75 -15.49 -11.04
C ASP A 119 -5.84 -14.93 -12.15
N ALA A 120 -5.22 -15.79 -12.96
CA ALA A 120 -4.47 -15.34 -14.13
C ALA A 120 -5.36 -14.66 -15.17
N GLU A 121 -6.50 -15.28 -15.53
CA GLU A 121 -7.44 -14.68 -16.48
C GLU A 121 -7.99 -13.35 -15.98
N ARG A 122 -8.37 -13.28 -14.70
CA ARG A 122 -8.85 -12.03 -14.12
C ARG A 122 -7.75 -10.96 -14.08
N SER A 123 -6.51 -11.33 -13.73
CA SER A 123 -5.39 -10.40 -13.70
C SER A 123 -5.07 -9.83 -15.09
N LEU A 124 -5.15 -10.64 -16.15
CA LEU A 124 -4.98 -10.18 -17.53
C LEU A 124 -6.08 -9.20 -17.96
N ALA A 125 -7.33 -9.49 -17.62
CA ALA A 125 -8.44 -8.57 -17.89
C ALA A 125 -8.21 -7.21 -17.21
N LEU A 126 -7.86 -7.21 -15.92
CA LEU A 126 -7.58 -6.00 -15.15
C LEU A 126 -6.35 -5.25 -15.67
N ALA A 127 -5.30 -5.96 -16.08
CA ALA A 127 -4.12 -5.33 -16.69
C ALA A 127 -4.49 -4.62 -17.99
N GLY A 128 -5.34 -5.24 -18.82
CA GLY A 128 -5.89 -4.61 -20.03
C GLY A 128 -6.76 -3.38 -19.73
N GLU A 129 -7.69 -3.50 -18.76
CA GLU A 129 -8.52 -2.39 -18.31
C GLU A 129 -7.68 -1.20 -17.80
N ASN A 130 -6.61 -1.48 -17.08
CA ASN A 130 -5.70 -0.47 -16.56
C ASN A 130 -4.59 -0.07 -17.55
N SER A 131 -4.57 -0.61 -18.78
CA SER A 131 -3.50 -0.37 -19.75
C SER A 131 -2.11 -0.55 -19.14
N GLN A 132 -1.95 -1.58 -18.33
CA GLN A 132 -0.66 -1.94 -17.73
C GLN A 132 0.32 -2.34 -18.85
N PRO A 133 1.52 -1.77 -18.93
CA PRO A 133 2.43 -2.05 -20.01
C PRO A 133 3.12 -3.43 -19.86
N PRO A 134 3.41 -4.13 -20.96
CA PRO A 134 4.31 -5.28 -20.95
C PRO A 134 5.68 -4.90 -20.35
N GLY A 135 6.35 -5.86 -19.72
CA GLY A 135 7.60 -5.66 -18.98
C GLY A 135 7.39 -5.28 -17.51
N SER A 136 6.22 -4.76 -17.14
CA SER A 136 5.85 -4.59 -15.73
C SER A 136 5.45 -5.92 -15.07
N ALA A 137 5.32 -5.94 -13.75
CA ALA A 137 4.97 -7.14 -13.02
C ALA A 137 3.53 -7.15 -12.51
N ILE A 138 2.96 -8.34 -12.40
CA ILE A 138 1.80 -8.64 -11.57
C ILE A 138 2.29 -9.53 -10.45
N TYR A 139 2.20 -9.05 -9.22
CA TYR A 139 2.47 -9.86 -8.03
C TYR A 139 1.23 -10.68 -7.68
N PHE A 140 1.44 -11.88 -7.14
CA PHE A 140 0.37 -12.72 -6.61
C PHE A 140 0.63 -12.99 -5.14
N GLY A 141 -0.38 -12.76 -4.30
CA GLY A 141 -0.28 -12.91 -2.86
C GLY A 141 -0.21 -14.38 -2.44
N VAL A 142 0.74 -14.69 -1.55
CA VAL A 142 0.82 -15.95 -0.79
C VAL A 142 0.92 -15.55 0.68
N ASP A 143 -0.22 -15.08 1.20
CA ASP A 143 -0.31 -14.34 2.45
C ASP A 143 -0.48 -15.29 3.64
N GLY A 144 0.59 -16.02 3.95
CA GLY A 144 0.60 -16.94 5.08
C GLY A 144 1.96 -17.61 5.30
N PRO A 145 2.13 -18.26 6.47
CA PRO A 145 3.37 -18.91 6.87
C PRO A 145 3.54 -20.32 6.30
N TRP A 146 3.12 -20.54 5.04
CA TRP A 146 3.11 -21.84 4.39
C TRP A 146 4.53 -22.40 4.25
N ALA A 147 4.78 -23.57 4.83
CA ALA A 147 6.13 -24.17 4.91
C ALA A 147 6.18 -25.66 4.68
N ALA A 148 5.08 -26.38 4.89
CA ALA A 148 5.06 -27.83 4.67
C ALA A 148 5.23 -28.16 3.19
N ALA A 149 5.84 -29.31 2.88
CA ALA A 149 6.11 -29.71 1.51
C ALA A 149 4.84 -29.74 0.63
N TYR A 150 3.71 -30.19 1.18
CA TYR A 150 2.44 -30.22 0.45
C TYR A 150 1.88 -28.80 0.22
N GLU A 151 2.10 -27.86 1.14
CA GLU A 151 1.68 -26.46 1.00
C GLU A 151 2.46 -25.77 -0.13
N LEU A 152 3.79 -25.94 -0.12
CA LEU A 152 4.64 -25.40 -1.19
C LEU A 152 4.34 -26.06 -2.55
N ALA A 153 3.99 -27.36 -2.58
CA ALA A 153 3.57 -28.03 -3.80
C ALA A 153 2.26 -27.47 -4.39
N ASN A 154 1.29 -27.12 -3.53
CA ASN A 154 0.03 -26.50 -3.95
C ASN A 154 0.27 -25.05 -4.44
N VAL A 155 1.05 -24.26 -3.72
CA VAL A 155 1.47 -22.92 -4.15
C VAL A 155 2.18 -23.01 -5.52
N ALA A 156 3.09 -23.96 -5.71
CA ALA A 156 3.76 -24.15 -6.99
C ALA A 156 2.79 -24.58 -8.10
N ALA A 157 1.75 -25.39 -7.81
CA ALA A 157 0.73 -25.76 -8.79
C ALA A 157 -0.09 -24.54 -9.22
N TYR A 158 -0.48 -23.68 -8.27
CA TYR A 158 -1.14 -22.40 -8.54
C TYR A 158 -0.27 -21.51 -9.46
N PHE A 159 1.01 -21.32 -9.14
CA PHE A 159 1.93 -20.50 -9.92
C PHE A 159 2.27 -21.09 -11.30
N ARG A 160 2.22 -22.42 -11.50
CA ARG A 160 2.35 -23.01 -12.83
C ARG A 160 1.21 -22.59 -13.75
N GLU A 161 -0.02 -22.54 -13.25
CA GLU A 161 -1.16 -22.06 -14.03
C GLU A 161 -1.05 -20.56 -14.33
N LEU A 162 -0.62 -19.75 -13.35
CA LEU A 162 -0.32 -18.34 -13.60
C LEU A 162 0.70 -18.20 -14.74
N SER A 163 1.82 -18.91 -14.66
CA SER A 163 2.89 -18.85 -15.66
C SER A 163 2.40 -19.30 -17.04
N ALA A 164 1.64 -20.38 -17.11
CA ALA A 164 1.10 -20.88 -18.37
C ALA A 164 0.12 -19.88 -19.03
N ARG A 165 -0.72 -19.21 -18.23
CA ARG A 165 -1.75 -18.28 -18.74
C ARG A 165 -1.20 -16.89 -19.05
N LEU A 166 -0.23 -16.39 -18.29
CA LEU A 166 0.41 -15.10 -18.54
C LEU A 166 1.48 -15.17 -19.63
N ALA A 167 1.90 -16.38 -20.03
CA ALA A 167 2.87 -16.55 -21.10
C ALA A 167 2.42 -15.85 -22.40
N GLY A 168 3.33 -15.09 -23.00
CA GLY A 168 3.06 -14.36 -24.25
C GLY A 168 2.43 -12.98 -24.08
N PHE A 169 1.96 -12.61 -22.90
CA PHE A 169 1.43 -11.26 -22.64
C PHE A 169 2.52 -10.26 -22.19
N GLY A 170 3.71 -10.76 -21.88
CA GLY A 170 4.88 -9.95 -21.55
C GLY A 170 4.91 -9.42 -20.12
N TYR A 171 4.01 -9.89 -19.25
CA TYR A 171 4.05 -9.54 -17.82
C TYR A 171 5.02 -10.44 -17.07
N ARG A 172 5.76 -9.85 -16.14
CA ARG A 172 6.60 -10.58 -15.18
C ARG A 172 5.73 -11.05 -14.02
N ILE A 173 6.01 -12.22 -13.50
CA ILE A 173 5.30 -12.75 -12.34
C ILE A 173 6.09 -12.43 -11.08
N GLY A 174 5.48 -11.69 -10.15
CA GLY A 174 5.99 -11.49 -8.80
C GLY A 174 5.25 -12.37 -7.79
N VAL A 175 5.88 -12.64 -6.66
CA VAL A 175 5.25 -13.26 -5.49
C VAL A 175 5.36 -12.35 -4.28
N TYR A 176 4.24 -12.10 -3.59
CA TYR A 176 4.23 -11.58 -2.23
C TYR A 176 4.15 -12.77 -1.27
N GLY A 177 5.05 -12.87 -0.28
CA GLY A 177 5.01 -13.97 0.67
C GLY A 177 6.22 -14.06 1.59
N SER A 178 6.37 -15.22 2.23
CA SER A 178 7.51 -15.52 3.10
C SER A 178 8.81 -15.68 2.29
N GLY A 179 9.95 -15.59 2.97
CA GLY A 179 11.25 -15.86 2.34
C GLY A 179 11.34 -17.27 1.75
N LEU A 180 10.75 -18.26 2.43
CA LEU A 180 10.71 -19.63 1.95
C LEU A 180 9.88 -19.78 0.66
N VAL A 181 8.70 -19.16 0.61
CA VAL A 181 7.84 -19.16 -0.60
C VAL A 181 8.53 -18.44 -1.75
N CYS A 182 9.10 -17.27 -1.50
CA CYS A 182 9.91 -16.56 -2.51
C CYS A 182 11.02 -17.45 -3.06
N ASN A 183 11.79 -18.12 -2.17
CA ASN A 183 12.86 -19.02 -2.59
C ASN A 183 12.37 -20.18 -3.46
N ALA A 184 11.29 -20.81 -3.04
CA ALA A 184 10.72 -21.95 -3.77
C ALA A 184 10.28 -21.58 -5.20
N LEU A 185 9.64 -20.42 -5.35
CA LEU A 185 9.10 -19.99 -6.65
C LEU A 185 10.17 -19.38 -7.57
N LEU A 186 11.10 -18.57 -7.02
CA LEU A 186 12.19 -17.99 -7.80
C LEU A 186 13.17 -19.06 -8.28
N SER A 187 13.53 -20.04 -7.43
CA SER A 187 14.47 -21.10 -7.81
C SER A 187 13.95 -22.05 -8.89
N THR A 188 12.63 -22.13 -9.03
CA THR A 188 11.96 -22.94 -10.07
C THR A 188 11.54 -22.14 -11.30
N GLY A 189 11.80 -20.82 -11.32
CA GLY A 189 11.40 -19.93 -12.42
C GLY A 189 9.89 -19.69 -12.54
N LEU A 190 9.12 -20.03 -11.49
CA LEU A 190 7.66 -19.78 -11.45
C LEU A 190 7.34 -18.34 -11.07
N ALA A 191 8.27 -17.63 -10.46
CA ALA A 191 8.23 -16.17 -10.25
C ALA A 191 9.59 -15.57 -10.55
N GLU A 192 9.63 -14.29 -10.91
CA GLU A 192 10.85 -13.53 -11.20
C GLU A 192 11.19 -12.54 -10.07
N LEU A 193 10.19 -12.08 -9.35
CA LEU A 193 10.32 -11.04 -8.34
C LEU A 193 9.72 -11.50 -7.00
N CYS A 194 10.39 -11.14 -5.91
CA CYS A 194 9.91 -11.35 -4.56
C CYS A 194 9.52 -10.03 -3.91
N TRP A 195 8.33 -9.98 -3.35
CA TRP A 195 7.89 -8.99 -2.39
C TRP A 195 7.78 -9.68 -1.03
N LEU A 196 8.75 -9.45 -0.16
CA LEU A 196 8.83 -10.08 1.16
C LEU A 196 7.77 -9.49 2.09
N GLY A 197 6.89 -10.35 2.61
CA GLY A 197 5.82 -9.95 3.53
C GLY A 197 6.34 -9.47 4.88
N ALA A 198 5.56 -8.60 5.55
CA ALA A 198 5.95 -7.95 6.80
C ALA A 198 6.19 -8.87 8.02
N PRO A 199 5.47 -10.01 8.21
CA PRO A 199 5.61 -10.78 9.43
C PRO A 199 7.00 -11.42 9.57
N THR A 200 7.77 -10.92 10.52
CA THR A 200 9.16 -11.39 10.77
C THR A 200 9.25 -12.82 11.26
N THR A 201 8.12 -13.40 11.69
CA THR A 201 8.00 -14.80 12.13
C THR A 201 7.73 -15.77 10.98
N TRP A 202 7.51 -15.25 9.76
CA TRP A 202 7.30 -16.12 8.61
C TRP A 202 8.58 -16.86 8.20
N PRO A 203 8.44 -18.07 7.64
CA PRO A 203 9.59 -18.90 7.26
C PRO A 203 10.61 -18.16 6.40
N ASP A 204 11.87 -18.26 6.79
CA ASP A 204 13.03 -17.65 6.11
C ASP A 204 13.00 -16.11 5.97
N TYR A 205 12.14 -15.39 6.71
CA TYR A 205 12.09 -13.94 6.65
C TYR A 205 13.47 -13.30 6.83
N HIS A 206 14.16 -13.61 7.93
CA HIS A 206 15.44 -12.98 8.26
C HIS A 206 16.55 -13.28 7.25
N VAL A 207 16.61 -14.51 6.74
CA VAL A 207 17.57 -14.92 5.71
C VAL A 207 17.35 -14.13 4.42
N TYR A 208 16.09 -14.00 4.02
CA TYR A 208 15.71 -13.25 2.82
C TYR A 208 15.93 -11.75 2.97
N TYR A 209 15.49 -11.18 4.10
CA TYR A 209 15.62 -9.76 4.38
C TYR A 209 17.10 -9.32 4.42
N GLN A 210 17.93 -10.02 5.20
CA GLN A 210 19.36 -9.72 5.33
C GLN A 210 20.13 -9.99 4.04
N GLY A 211 19.78 -11.06 3.33
CA GLY A 211 20.36 -11.42 2.03
C GLY A 211 20.00 -10.47 0.90
N ARG A 212 19.02 -9.56 1.12
CA ARG A 212 18.51 -8.62 0.10
C ARG A 212 18.11 -9.32 -1.20
N LYS A 213 17.42 -10.46 -1.07
CA LYS A 213 16.93 -11.27 -2.18
C LYS A 213 15.53 -10.89 -2.66
N TRP A 214 14.98 -9.80 -2.14
CA TRP A 214 13.66 -9.27 -2.43
C TRP A 214 13.75 -8.03 -3.32
N GLY A 215 12.75 -7.76 -4.12
CA GLY A 215 12.55 -6.49 -4.84
C GLY A 215 11.88 -5.44 -3.96
N LEU A 216 10.86 -5.89 -3.22
CA LEU A 216 10.15 -5.12 -2.20
C LEU A 216 10.18 -5.86 -0.87
N ALA A 217 10.24 -5.13 0.24
CA ALA A 217 10.03 -5.67 1.58
C ALA A 217 8.99 -4.82 2.31
N GLN A 218 7.86 -5.44 2.65
CA GLN A 218 6.77 -4.79 3.35
C GLN A 218 7.13 -4.57 4.81
N LEU A 219 6.76 -3.43 5.32
CA LEU A 219 6.80 -3.08 6.73
C LEU A 219 5.39 -3.25 7.33
N ARG A 220 5.31 -3.19 8.66
CA ARG A 220 4.02 -3.29 9.34
C ARG A 220 3.10 -2.13 8.97
N THR A 221 1.81 -2.38 9.07
CA THR A 221 0.73 -1.42 8.86
C THR A 221 0.87 -0.15 9.70
N SER A 222 0.57 0.97 9.09
CA SER A 222 0.59 2.31 9.68
C SER A 222 -0.64 3.11 9.30
N GLN A 223 -0.90 4.21 10.01
CA GLN A 223 -1.93 5.19 9.62
C GLN A 223 -1.24 6.40 8.99
N CYS A 224 -1.54 6.70 7.74
CA CYS A 224 -0.98 7.84 7.02
C CYS A 224 -1.94 8.38 5.97
N GLY A 225 -2.02 9.70 5.83
CA GLY A 225 -2.92 10.33 4.86
C GLY A 225 -4.40 10.00 5.07
N GLY A 226 -4.80 9.70 6.31
CA GLY A 226 -6.17 9.31 6.66
C GLY A 226 -6.54 7.87 6.32
N ARG A 227 -5.58 7.02 5.94
CA ARG A 227 -5.80 5.64 5.50
C ARG A 227 -4.89 4.66 6.24
N SER A 228 -5.32 3.40 6.30
CA SER A 228 -4.46 2.28 6.69
C SER A 228 -3.57 1.91 5.50
N VAL A 229 -2.27 1.92 5.73
CA VAL A 229 -1.27 1.70 4.68
C VAL A 229 -0.15 0.78 5.16
N ASP A 230 0.45 0.05 4.24
CA ASP A 230 1.68 -0.69 4.46
C ASP A 230 2.82 -0.04 3.67
N PHE A 231 3.86 0.37 4.37
CA PHE A 231 5.06 0.93 3.74
C PHE A 231 5.99 -0.16 3.25
N ASN A 232 6.68 0.12 2.14
CA ASN A 232 7.56 -0.84 1.50
C ASN A 232 8.93 -0.24 1.22
N LEU A 233 9.97 -1.01 1.55
CA LEU A 233 11.33 -0.75 1.12
C LEU A 233 11.50 -1.27 -0.30
N ALA A 234 12.12 -0.50 -1.17
CA ALA A 234 12.61 -0.99 -2.45
C ALA A 234 14.09 -1.40 -2.34
N ASN A 235 14.46 -2.45 -3.05
CA ASN A 235 15.84 -2.92 -3.05
C ASN A 235 16.66 -2.10 -4.05
N ASP A 236 17.57 -1.27 -3.56
CA ASP A 236 18.46 -0.42 -4.36
C ASP A 236 19.48 -1.19 -5.24
N ARG A 237 19.58 -2.51 -5.06
CA ARG A 237 20.44 -3.38 -5.90
C ARG A 237 19.75 -3.89 -7.15
N LEU A 238 18.44 -3.64 -7.30
CA LEU A 238 17.66 -4.05 -8.46
C LEU A 238 17.33 -2.83 -9.31
N ALA A 239 17.30 -3.00 -10.63
CA ALA A 239 16.95 -1.93 -11.56
C ALA A 239 15.49 -1.49 -11.41
N ASP A 240 14.62 -2.44 -11.11
CA ASP A 240 13.20 -2.23 -10.87
C ASP A 240 12.61 -3.41 -10.08
N TYR A 241 11.39 -3.24 -9.58
CA TYR A 241 10.59 -4.28 -8.94
C TYR A 241 9.25 -4.51 -9.69
N GLY A 242 9.22 -4.15 -10.97
CA GLY A 242 8.06 -4.40 -11.83
C GLY A 242 7.01 -3.30 -11.82
N GLN A 243 7.30 -2.15 -11.22
CA GLN A 243 6.44 -0.97 -11.28
C GLN A 243 6.40 -0.36 -12.69
N PHE A 244 5.36 0.42 -12.98
CA PHE A 244 5.21 1.16 -14.22
C PHE A 244 4.74 2.59 -13.97
N ALA A 245 5.13 3.51 -14.88
CA ALA A 245 4.86 4.94 -14.78
C ALA A 245 4.20 5.52 -16.04
N ARG A 246 3.77 4.69 -16.99
CA ARG A 246 3.15 5.09 -18.27
C ARG A 246 2.06 4.12 -18.66
#